data_d98a724524e5c79d954750ac70e2f135
#
_entry.id   d98a724524e5c79d954750ac70e2f135
#
_cell.length_a   1.000
_cell.length_b   1.000
_cell.length_c   1.000
_cell.angle_alpha   90.00
_cell.angle_beta   90.00
_cell.angle_gamma   90.00
#
_symmetry.space_group_name_H-M   'P 1'
#
loop_
_entity.id
_entity.type
_entity.pdbx_description
1 polymer ?
#
loop_
_entity_poly.entity_id
_entity_poly.type
_entity_poly.pdbx_seq_one_letter_code
_entity_poly.pdbx_strand_id
1 'polypeptide(L)'
;MQNIARREFTSSQKARIAKMKLSARNILPGRIVAVTKGTTTAHVKVELAPGLMVFSAITNEAVDDLALKVGDTVSAVIKSSDVMIGK
;
A
#
# COMPACT_ATOMS: atom_id res chain seq x y z
N MET A 1 -16.02 -12.14 -6.43
CA MET A 1 -15.82 -11.28 -6.24
C MET A 1 -15.26 -10.42 -7.08
N GLN A 2 -15.54 -9.98 -7.78
CA GLN A 2 -15.12 -9.19 -8.79
C GLN A 2 -14.84 -7.79 -8.42
N ASN A 3 -15.11 -7.43 -7.24
CA ASN A 3 -15.15 -6.03 -6.93
C ASN A 3 -13.82 -5.34 -6.83
N ILE A 4 -12.78 -6.05 -6.43
CA ILE A 4 -11.46 -5.42 -6.34
C ILE A 4 -10.95 -5.08 -7.71
N ALA A 5 -11.12 -6.00 -8.67
CA ALA A 5 -10.67 -5.75 -10.03
C ALA A 5 -11.47 -4.63 -10.71
N ARG A 6 -12.72 -4.43 -10.28
CA ARG A 6 -13.55 -3.40 -10.87
C ARG A 6 -13.59 -2.11 -10.08
N ARG A 7 -12.84 -2.05 -9.00
CA ARG A 7 -12.82 -0.87 -8.17
C ARG A 7 -12.31 0.31 -8.96
N GLU A 8 -13.06 1.38 -8.93
CA GLU A 8 -12.66 2.59 -9.61
C GLU A 8 -11.83 3.47 -8.70
N PHE A 9 -10.83 4.12 -9.25
CA PHE A 9 -10.00 5.02 -8.51
C PHE A 9 -10.63 6.42 -8.49
N THR A 10 -10.40 7.12 -7.38
CA THR A 10 -10.75 8.54 -7.30
C THR A 10 -9.81 9.33 -8.22
N SER A 11 -10.16 10.57 -8.52
CA SER A 11 -9.30 11.43 -9.33
C SER A 11 -7.92 11.62 -8.70
N SER A 12 -7.85 11.79 -7.37
CA SER A 12 -6.58 11.99 -6.71
C SER A 12 -5.73 10.71 -6.73
N GLN A 13 -6.36 9.55 -6.63
CA GLN A 13 -5.65 8.28 -6.72
C GLN A 13 -5.07 8.07 -8.11
N LYS A 14 -5.85 8.36 -9.15
CA LYS A 14 -5.38 8.24 -10.53
C LYS A 14 -4.20 9.17 -10.80
N ALA A 15 -4.28 10.41 -10.36
CA ALA A 15 -3.20 11.37 -10.57
C ALA A 15 -1.93 10.94 -9.85
N ARG A 16 -2.07 10.39 -8.63
CA ARG A 16 -0.93 9.94 -7.86
C ARG A 16 -0.24 8.75 -8.52
N ILE A 17 -1.02 7.78 -8.97
CA ILE A 17 -0.48 6.60 -9.65
C ILE A 17 0.20 7.01 -10.96
N ALA A 18 -0.41 7.92 -11.70
CA ALA A 18 0.14 8.35 -12.98
C ALA A 18 1.49 9.03 -12.85
N LYS A 19 1.81 9.62 -11.68
CA LYS A 19 3.09 10.27 -11.46
C LYS A 19 4.18 9.30 -11.02
N MET A 20 3.84 8.07 -10.68
CA MET A 20 4.82 7.08 -10.26
C MET A 20 5.50 6.48 -11.47
N LYS A 21 6.84 6.50 -11.47
CA LYS A 21 7.65 5.87 -12.51
C LYS A 21 8.43 4.74 -11.89
N LEU A 22 7.80 3.58 -11.81
CA LEU A 22 8.33 2.42 -11.12
C LEU A 22 8.37 1.22 -12.05
N SER A 23 9.29 0.31 -11.79
CA SER A 23 9.33 -0.97 -12.49
C SER A 23 8.28 -1.95 -11.97
N ALA A 24 7.71 -1.66 -10.83
CA ALA A 24 6.69 -2.53 -10.24
C ALA A 24 5.40 -2.50 -11.05
N ARG A 25 4.75 -3.64 -11.15
CA ARG A 25 3.49 -3.78 -11.90
C ARG A 25 2.27 -3.81 -10.99
N ASN A 26 2.47 -4.05 -9.69
CA ASN A 26 1.36 -4.14 -8.73
C ASN A 26 1.33 -2.86 -7.91
N ILE A 27 0.37 -2.01 -8.20
CA ILE A 27 0.16 -0.76 -7.49
C ILE A 27 -1.27 -0.79 -6.98
N LEU A 28 -1.42 -1.01 -5.68
CA LEU A 28 -2.71 -1.32 -5.07
C LEU A 28 -3.09 -0.20 -4.11
N PRO A 29 -4.06 0.64 -4.46
CA PRO A 29 -4.48 1.71 -3.57
C PRO A 29 -5.22 1.15 -2.36
N GLY A 30 -5.00 1.76 -1.21
CA GLY A 30 -5.63 1.34 0.02
C GLY A 30 -5.52 2.41 1.09
N ARG A 31 -5.90 2.05 2.30
CA ARG A 31 -5.87 2.96 3.42
C ARG A 31 -5.11 2.33 4.58
N ILE A 32 -4.27 3.12 5.23
CA ILE A 32 -3.52 2.66 6.38
C ILE A 32 -4.47 2.45 7.56
N VAL A 33 -4.44 1.27 8.14
CA VAL A 33 -5.24 0.96 9.33
C VAL A 33 -4.39 0.77 10.58
N ALA A 34 -3.08 0.59 10.42
CA ALA A 34 -2.18 0.51 11.58
C ALA A 34 -0.76 0.86 11.16
N VAL A 35 -0.05 1.57 12.04
CA VAL A 35 1.37 1.88 11.89
C VAL A 35 2.01 1.59 13.23
N THR A 36 2.97 0.66 13.26
CA THR A 36 3.65 0.28 14.49
C THR A 36 5.15 0.37 14.27
N LYS A 37 5.78 1.33 14.93
CA LYS A 37 7.23 1.49 14.85
C LYS A 37 7.92 0.54 15.82
N GLY A 38 9.00 -0.07 15.38
CA GLY A 38 9.89 -0.84 16.23
C GLY A 38 11.16 -0.05 16.50
N THR A 39 12.27 -0.74 16.69
CA THR A 39 13.55 -0.09 16.95
C THR A 39 14.07 0.65 15.71
N THR A 40 14.05 -0.01 14.55
CA THR A 40 14.47 0.60 13.27
C THR A 40 13.44 0.37 12.18
N THR A 41 12.59 -0.63 12.31
CA THR A 41 11.63 -1.05 11.29
C THR A 41 10.23 -0.85 11.81
N ALA A 42 9.36 -0.36 10.94
CA ALA A 42 7.95 -0.17 11.24
C ALA A 42 7.12 -1.15 10.42
N HIS A 43 5.99 -1.56 10.99
CA HIS A 43 5.02 -2.38 10.28
C HIS A 43 3.81 -1.53 9.96
N VAL A 44 3.41 -1.53 8.70
CA VAL A 44 2.27 -0.76 8.22
C VAL A 44 1.26 -1.74 7.65
N LYS A 45 0.02 -1.63 8.13
CA LYS A 45 -1.07 -2.47 7.64
C LYS A 45 -1.96 -1.62 6.76
N VAL A 46 -2.16 -2.07 5.54
CA VAL A 46 -2.96 -1.34 4.55
C VAL A 46 -4.16 -2.17 4.17
N GLU A 47 -5.35 -1.59 4.30
CA GLU A 47 -6.57 -2.25 3.89
C GLU A 47 -6.88 -1.85 2.45
N LEU A 48 -6.93 -2.83 1.56
CA LEU A 48 -7.23 -2.60 0.14
C LEU A 48 -8.73 -2.62 -0.11
N ALA A 49 -9.44 -3.46 0.63
CA ALA A 49 -10.89 -3.60 0.58
C ALA A 49 -11.31 -4.20 1.93
N PRO A 50 -12.58 -4.19 2.28
CA PRO A 50 -13.01 -4.77 3.56
C PRO A 50 -12.49 -6.20 3.72
N GLY A 51 -11.69 -6.43 4.76
CA GLY A 51 -11.13 -7.74 5.04
C GLY A 51 -9.91 -8.13 4.22
N LEU A 52 -9.46 -7.29 3.31
CA LEU A 52 -8.29 -7.58 2.48
C LEU A 52 -7.13 -6.66 2.87
N MET A 53 -6.12 -7.24 3.50
CA MET A 53 -5.01 -6.48 4.06
C MET A 53 -3.70 -6.80 3.37
N VAL A 54 -2.83 -5.81 3.32
CA VAL A 54 -1.44 -5.96 2.91
C VAL A 54 -0.58 -5.48 4.06
N PHE A 55 0.46 -6.24 4.37
CA PHE A 55 1.38 -5.92 5.45
C PHE A 55 2.70 -5.47 4.85
N SER A 56 3.21 -4.37 5.34
CA SER A 56 4.48 -3.81 4.85
C SER A 56 5.43 -3.61 6.02
N ALA A 57 6.70 -3.91 5.81
CA ALA A 57 7.76 -3.62 6.75
C ALA A 57 8.70 -2.63 6.09
N ILE A 58 8.76 -1.42 6.63
CA ILE A 58 9.63 -0.36 6.12
C ILE A 58 10.38 0.26 7.30
N THR A 59 11.36 1.11 7.01
CA THR A 59 12.11 1.73 8.08
C THR A 59 11.26 2.76 8.81
N ASN A 60 11.57 2.99 10.09
CA ASN A 60 10.93 4.08 10.83
C ASN A 60 11.14 5.40 10.11
N GLU A 61 12.34 5.58 9.52
CA GLU A 61 12.68 6.78 8.79
C GLU A 61 11.73 6.99 7.60
N ALA A 62 11.42 5.92 6.87
CA ALA A 62 10.49 6.00 5.74
C ALA A 62 9.08 6.41 6.20
N VAL A 63 8.64 5.91 7.36
CA VAL A 63 7.36 6.31 7.92
C VAL A 63 7.35 7.82 8.18
N ASP A 64 8.43 8.33 8.74
CA ASP A 64 8.54 9.75 9.06
C ASP A 64 8.63 10.61 7.80
N ASP A 65 9.45 10.18 6.83
CA ASP A 65 9.62 10.92 5.58
C ASP A 65 8.32 11.03 4.80
N LEU A 66 7.53 9.96 4.80
CA LEU A 66 6.23 9.94 4.12
C LEU A 66 5.10 10.46 5.00
N ALA A 67 5.40 10.76 6.27
CA ALA A 67 4.42 11.23 7.25
C ALA A 67 3.21 10.30 7.32
N LEU A 68 3.45 8.99 7.37
CA LEU A 68 2.38 8.00 7.35
C LEU A 68 1.65 7.95 8.68
N LYS A 69 0.33 7.89 8.61
CA LYS A 69 -0.52 7.75 9.78
C LYS A 69 -1.78 7.00 9.43
N VAL A 70 -2.45 6.48 10.43
CA VAL A 70 -3.71 5.78 10.26
C VAL A 70 -4.72 6.69 9.57
N GLY A 71 -5.40 6.15 8.59
CA GLY A 71 -6.38 6.88 7.80
C GLY A 71 -5.84 7.42 6.48
N ASP A 72 -4.52 7.43 6.30
CA ASP A 72 -3.94 7.92 5.05
C ASP A 72 -4.29 7.00 3.87
N THR A 73 -4.56 7.62 2.73
CA THR A 73 -4.69 6.88 1.47
C THR A 73 -3.31 6.71 0.87
N VAL A 74 -2.92 5.48 0.63
CA VAL A 74 -1.60 5.14 0.11
C VAL A 74 -1.73 4.08 -0.98
N SER A 75 -0.62 3.79 -1.65
CA SER A 75 -0.56 2.68 -2.59
C SER A 75 0.47 1.67 -2.10
N ALA A 76 0.09 0.39 -2.08
CA ALA A 76 1.03 -0.69 -1.86
C ALA A 76 1.66 -1.01 -3.21
N VAL A 77 2.99 -0.86 -3.29
CA VAL A 77 3.72 -1.07 -4.53
C VAL A 77 4.54 -2.34 -4.37
N ILE A 78 4.26 -3.35 -5.20
CA ILE A 78 4.85 -4.67 -5.05
C ILE A 78 5.45 -5.11 -6.38
N LYS A 79 6.76 -5.36 -6.38
CA LYS A 79 7.40 -5.91 -7.59
C LYS A 79 6.83 -7.29 -7.88
N SER A 80 6.66 -7.58 -9.16
CA SER A 80 6.12 -8.88 -9.58
C SER A 80 6.96 -10.03 -9.04
N SER A 81 8.26 -9.86 -8.93
CA SER A 81 9.17 -10.89 -8.42
C SER A 81 9.02 -11.15 -6.93
N ASP A 82 8.31 -10.27 -6.21
CA ASP A 82 8.13 -10.41 -4.77
C ASP A 82 6.79 -11.07 -4.42
N VAL A 83 5.98 -11.37 -5.40
CA VAL A 83 4.67 -11.97 -5.17
C VAL A 83 4.80 -13.49 -5.25
N MET A 84 4.45 -14.15 -4.15
CA MET A 84 4.44 -15.61 -4.11
C MET A 84 3.02 -16.11 -4.30
N ILE A 85 2.90 -17.30 -4.83
CA ILE A 85 1.58 -17.90 -5.08
C ILE A 85 1.38 -19.05 -4.13
N GLY A 86 0.21 -19.08 -3.51
CA GLY A 86 -0.22 -20.18 -2.66
C GLY A 86 -1.46 -20.84 -3.23
N LYS A 87 -1.67 -22.09 -2.84
CA LYS A 87 -2.86 -22.79 -3.28
C LYS A 87 -3.38 -23.73 -2.20
#